data_0489bbfb1fe08976253542b00b5e759a
#
_entry.id   0489bbfb1fe08976253542b00b5e759a
#
_cell.length_a   1.000
_cell.length_b   1.000
_cell.length_c   1.000
_cell.angle_alpha   90.00
_cell.angle_beta   90.00
_cell.angle_gamma   90.00
#
_symmetry.space_group_name_H-M   'P 1'
#
loop_
_entity.id
_entity.type
_entity.pdbx_description
1 polymer ?
#
loop_
_entity_poly.entity_id
_entity_poly.type
_entity_poly.pdbx_seq_one_letter_code
_entity_poly.pdbx_strand_id
1 'polypeptide(L)'
;MNQLFAFLFLVSICAVIGGTIYLLYTIIRKRIGNRRRIVLFIVGAVGVCAISGVLFANTLTPEQIAAKEQRQAEDRVARAQEEAKKEAAKQQAIADKKAAEQKAAAEEKQKRDRLSKSVVNEHDVHAINGAIPSTIRETEADPRVNSVRIMADHQTKEIMISLLVDPSTNKDTALEIGDNLVKLFASNVAAYGGSFDRPSGESYGGLVYTYTLSVAIAYPQTVMDRDQWLYDQQLTPGKVIK
;
A
#
# COMPACT_ATOMS: atom_id res chain seq x y z
N MET A 1 -1.83 9.85 -60.52
CA MET A 1 -1.43 8.53 -60.01
C MET A 1 -1.41 8.46 -58.47
N ASN A 2 -1.01 9.48 -57.75
CA ASN A 2 -0.86 9.45 -56.28
C ASN A 2 -2.18 9.19 -55.49
N GLN A 3 -3.34 9.65 -56.01
CA GLN A 3 -4.60 9.47 -55.32
C GLN A 3 -5.07 7.99 -55.27
N LEU A 4 -4.79 7.24 -56.34
CA LEU A 4 -5.18 5.84 -56.45
C LEU A 4 -4.37 4.96 -55.46
N PHE A 5 -3.07 5.26 -55.30
CA PHE A 5 -2.22 4.57 -54.27
C PHE A 5 -2.60 4.93 -52.85
N ALA A 6 -2.96 6.18 -52.56
CA ALA A 6 -3.42 6.60 -51.26
C ALA A 6 -4.75 5.89 -50.89
N PHE A 7 -5.66 5.76 -51.85
CA PHE A 7 -6.93 5.05 -51.67
C PHE A 7 -6.69 3.55 -51.40
N LEU A 8 -5.85 2.89 -52.20
CA LEU A 8 -5.49 1.47 -51.98
C LEU A 8 -4.83 1.23 -50.60
N PHE A 9 -3.97 2.16 -50.16
CA PHE A 9 -3.35 2.09 -48.85
C PHE A 9 -4.37 2.21 -47.71
N LEU A 10 -5.33 3.12 -47.85
CA LEU A 10 -6.40 3.33 -46.87
C LEU A 10 -7.33 2.12 -46.78
N VAL A 11 -7.72 1.54 -47.91
CA VAL A 11 -8.53 0.31 -47.98
C VAL A 11 -7.76 -0.87 -47.31
N SER A 12 -6.46 -0.97 -47.53
CA SER A 12 -5.63 -2.03 -46.94
C SER A 12 -5.56 -1.89 -45.42
N ILE A 13 -5.42 -0.67 -44.90
CA ILE A 13 -5.45 -0.42 -43.42
C ILE A 13 -6.81 -0.82 -42.85
N CYS A 14 -7.90 -0.44 -43.47
CA CYS A 14 -9.24 -0.83 -43.01
C CYS A 14 -9.44 -2.35 -43.01
N ALA A 15 -8.91 -3.06 -43.99
CA ALA A 15 -8.95 -4.51 -44.06
C ALA A 15 -8.14 -5.19 -42.94
N VAL A 16 -6.97 -4.66 -42.58
CA VAL A 16 -6.15 -5.17 -41.45
C VAL A 16 -6.88 -4.92 -40.13
N ILE A 17 -7.40 -3.73 -39.89
CA ILE A 17 -8.14 -3.41 -38.65
C ILE A 17 -9.38 -4.30 -38.53
N GLY A 18 -10.18 -4.40 -39.59
CA GLY A 18 -11.36 -5.27 -39.61
C GLY A 18 -11.03 -6.74 -39.37
N GLY A 19 -9.96 -7.22 -40.02
CA GLY A 19 -9.47 -8.60 -39.83
C GLY A 19 -8.99 -8.88 -38.41
N THR A 20 -8.31 -7.96 -37.76
CA THR A 20 -7.87 -8.10 -36.37
C THR A 20 -9.04 -8.08 -35.37
N ILE A 21 -10.02 -7.20 -35.58
CA ILE A 21 -11.24 -7.16 -34.75
C ILE A 21 -12.03 -8.46 -34.90
N TYR A 22 -12.19 -8.94 -36.14
CA TYR A 22 -12.88 -10.21 -36.42
C TYR A 22 -12.15 -11.42 -35.81
N LEU A 23 -10.83 -11.44 -35.82
CA LEU A 23 -10.02 -12.49 -35.20
C LEU A 23 -10.16 -12.48 -33.68
N LEU A 24 -10.11 -11.32 -33.03
CA LEU A 24 -10.38 -11.16 -31.61
C LEU A 24 -11.80 -11.66 -31.25
N TYR A 25 -12.78 -11.28 -32.03
CA TYR A 25 -14.16 -11.73 -31.84
C TYR A 25 -14.30 -13.26 -31.94
N THR A 26 -13.63 -13.91 -32.90
CA THR A 26 -13.68 -15.36 -33.08
C THR A 26 -12.92 -16.12 -32.01
N ILE A 27 -11.82 -15.55 -31.46
CA ILE A 27 -11.08 -16.10 -30.31
C ILE A 27 -11.97 -16.06 -29.06
N ILE A 28 -12.62 -14.93 -28.77
CA ILE A 28 -13.50 -14.76 -27.63
C ILE A 28 -14.69 -15.74 -27.70
N ARG A 29 -15.24 -15.98 -28.90
CA ARG A 29 -16.40 -16.85 -29.10
C ARG A 29 -16.08 -18.34 -29.25
N LYS A 30 -14.79 -18.76 -29.01
CA LYS A 30 -14.33 -20.18 -29.07
C LYS A 30 -14.67 -20.95 -30.38
N ARG A 31 -14.88 -20.29 -31.51
CA ARG A 31 -15.11 -20.97 -32.80
C ARG A 31 -13.75 -21.30 -33.47
N ILE A 32 -13.27 -22.54 -33.32
CA ILE A 32 -11.93 -23.00 -33.71
C ILE A 32 -11.77 -23.21 -35.23
N GLY A 33 -12.86 -23.33 -36.00
CA GLY A 33 -12.80 -23.86 -37.38
C GLY A 33 -12.14 -23.00 -38.47
N ASN A 34 -12.07 -21.68 -38.34
CA ASN A 34 -11.64 -20.77 -39.41
C ASN A 34 -10.31 -20.04 -39.19
N ARG A 35 -9.53 -20.43 -38.17
CA ARG A 35 -8.28 -19.73 -37.80
C ARG A 35 -7.25 -19.64 -38.95
N ARG A 36 -7.04 -20.74 -39.70
CA ARG A 36 -6.06 -20.75 -40.78
C ARG A 36 -6.41 -19.77 -41.93
N ARG A 37 -7.67 -19.63 -42.30
CA ARG A 37 -8.09 -18.71 -43.34
C ARG A 37 -7.95 -17.26 -42.94
N ILE A 38 -8.24 -16.94 -41.64
CA ILE A 38 -8.13 -15.60 -41.11
C ILE A 38 -6.65 -15.18 -41.01
N VAL A 39 -5.77 -16.07 -40.55
CA VAL A 39 -4.32 -15.81 -40.47
C VAL A 39 -3.75 -15.56 -41.88
N LEU A 40 -4.12 -16.37 -42.88
CA LEU A 40 -3.71 -16.16 -44.28
C LEU A 40 -4.18 -14.81 -44.83
N PHE A 41 -5.42 -14.39 -44.49
CA PHE A 41 -5.94 -13.10 -44.92
C PHE A 41 -5.18 -11.92 -44.30
N ILE A 42 -4.85 -12.00 -43.02
CA ILE A 42 -4.05 -10.97 -42.32
C ILE A 42 -2.65 -10.90 -42.87
N VAL A 43 -1.98 -12.05 -43.07
CA VAL A 43 -0.64 -12.10 -43.67
C VAL A 43 -0.62 -11.51 -45.08
N GLY A 44 -1.66 -11.83 -45.87
CA GLY A 44 -1.84 -11.24 -47.20
C GLY A 44 -2.04 -9.73 -47.16
N ALA A 45 -2.90 -9.23 -46.29
CA ALA A 45 -3.17 -7.80 -46.11
C ALA A 45 -1.92 -7.02 -45.64
N VAL A 46 -1.15 -7.59 -44.70
CA VAL A 46 0.14 -7.01 -44.23
C VAL A 46 1.15 -6.98 -45.39
N GLY A 47 1.24 -8.02 -46.21
CA GLY A 47 2.09 -8.07 -47.40
C GLY A 47 1.74 -6.98 -48.40
N VAL A 48 0.45 -6.75 -48.68
CA VAL A 48 0.00 -5.66 -49.59
C VAL A 48 0.30 -4.29 -49.01
N CYS A 49 0.12 -4.09 -47.70
CA CYS A 49 0.51 -2.85 -47.00
C CYS A 49 2.01 -2.56 -47.13
N ALA A 50 2.86 -3.59 -46.91
CA ALA A 50 4.31 -3.43 -47.01
C ALA A 50 4.74 -3.06 -48.42
N ILE A 51 4.22 -3.73 -49.47
CA ILE A 51 4.53 -3.45 -50.85
C ILE A 51 4.03 -2.04 -51.24
N SER A 52 2.82 -1.67 -50.84
CA SER A 52 2.28 -0.34 -51.11
C SER A 52 3.05 0.76 -50.43
N GLY A 53 3.54 0.51 -49.20
CA GLY A 53 4.40 1.45 -48.45
C GLY A 53 5.75 1.68 -49.13
N VAL A 54 6.40 0.63 -49.65
CA VAL A 54 7.67 0.71 -50.37
C VAL A 54 7.50 1.48 -51.72
N LEU A 55 6.43 1.19 -52.46
CA LEU A 55 6.12 1.90 -53.68
C LEU A 55 5.84 3.39 -53.44
N PHE A 56 5.11 3.70 -52.33
CA PHE A 56 4.86 5.09 -51.97
C PHE A 56 6.13 5.83 -51.55
N ALA A 57 7.01 5.19 -50.83
CA ALA A 57 8.29 5.77 -50.41
C ALA A 57 9.17 6.13 -51.62
N ASN A 58 9.16 5.31 -52.68
CA ASN A 58 9.91 5.54 -53.90
C ASN A 58 9.33 6.65 -54.78
N THR A 59 8.12 7.14 -54.53
CA THR A 59 7.50 8.25 -55.27
C THR A 59 7.75 9.63 -54.63
N LEU A 60 8.37 9.66 -53.43
CA LEU A 60 8.69 10.90 -52.77
C LEU A 60 9.86 11.61 -53.45
N THR A 61 9.74 12.91 -53.65
CA THR A 61 10.87 13.74 -54.15
C THR A 61 11.96 13.86 -53.07
N PRO A 62 13.22 14.04 -53.43
CA PRO A 62 14.32 14.22 -52.47
C PRO A 62 14.05 15.30 -51.42
N GLU A 63 13.38 16.37 -51.78
CA GLU A 63 12.98 17.45 -50.86
C GLU A 63 11.95 17.00 -49.83
N GLN A 64 10.98 16.15 -50.22
CA GLN A 64 9.99 15.61 -49.33
C GLN A 64 10.58 14.59 -48.34
N ILE A 65 11.60 13.85 -48.77
CA ILE A 65 12.33 12.93 -47.88
C ILE A 65 13.10 13.72 -46.83
N ALA A 66 13.84 14.76 -47.25
CA ALA A 66 14.60 15.63 -46.33
C ALA A 66 13.69 16.34 -45.32
N ALA A 67 12.55 16.88 -45.75
CA ALA A 67 11.57 17.51 -44.85
C ALA A 67 10.94 16.53 -43.86
N LYS A 68 10.74 15.26 -44.26
CA LYS A 68 10.22 14.21 -43.37
C LYS A 68 11.24 13.77 -42.33
N GLU A 69 12.51 13.64 -42.73
CA GLU A 69 13.61 13.31 -41.82
C GLU A 69 13.84 14.42 -40.78
N GLN A 70 13.75 15.67 -41.21
CA GLN A 70 13.88 16.81 -40.31
C GLN A 70 12.72 16.84 -39.26
N ARG A 71 11.47 16.64 -39.67
CA ARG A 71 10.35 16.54 -38.74
C ARG A 71 10.50 15.35 -37.78
N GLN A 72 10.95 14.19 -38.28
CA GLN A 72 11.19 13.03 -37.41
C GLN A 72 12.31 13.28 -36.39
N ALA A 73 13.37 14.03 -36.80
CA ALA A 73 14.44 14.40 -35.89
C ALA A 73 13.91 15.36 -34.77
N GLU A 74 13.12 16.36 -35.17
CA GLU A 74 12.49 17.31 -34.23
C GLU A 74 11.55 16.58 -33.25
N ASP A 75 10.70 15.66 -33.74
CA ASP A 75 9.81 14.87 -32.92
C ASP A 75 10.57 13.97 -31.94
N ARG A 76 11.71 13.40 -32.36
CA ARG A 76 12.54 12.59 -31.45
C ARG A 76 13.15 13.44 -30.34
N VAL A 77 13.63 14.63 -30.67
CA VAL A 77 14.20 15.57 -29.70
C VAL A 77 13.10 16.02 -28.71
N ALA A 78 11.92 16.36 -29.22
CA ALA A 78 10.79 16.78 -28.40
C ALA A 78 10.36 15.66 -27.42
N ARG A 79 10.24 14.42 -27.90
CA ARG A 79 9.91 13.26 -27.04
C ARG A 79 10.98 13.00 -25.99
N ALA A 80 12.26 13.04 -26.37
CA ALA A 80 13.37 12.85 -25.44
C ALA A 80 13.37 13.94 -24.33
N GLN A 81 13.06 15.19 -24.69
CA GLN A 81 12.92 16.28 -23.71
C GLN A 81 11.71 16.08 -22.78
N GLU A 82 10.60 15.60 -23.31
CA GLU A 82 9.41 15.33 -22.51
C GLU A 82 9.64 14.16 -21.55
N GLU A 83 10.30 13.09 -22.01
CA GLU A 83 10.67 11.95 -21.16
C GLU A 83 11.66 12.37 -20.06
N ALA A 84 12.68 13.15 -20.40
CA ALA A 84 13.63 13.69 -19.42
C ALA A 84 12.93 14.57 -18.35
N LYS A 85 11.98 15.41 -18.75
CA LYS A 85 11.17 16.20 -17.81
C LYS A 85 10.30 15.32 -16.90
N LYS A 86 9.68 14.28 -17.44
CA LYS A 86 8.88 13.33 -16.67
C LYS A 86 9.75 12.54 -15.68
N GLU A 87 10.95 12.17 -16.08
CA GLU A 87 11.88 11.44 -15.24
C GLU A 87 12.43 12.33 -14.11
N ALA A 88 12.79 13.57 -14.42
CA ALA A 88 13.22 14.56 -13.44
C ALA A 88 12.10 14.86 -12.41
N ALA A 89 10.85 15.01 -12.86
CA ALA A 89 9.71 15.22 -11.97
C ALA A 89 9.44 14.01 -11.06
N LYS A 90 9.61 12.78 -11.59
CA LYS A 90 9.50 11.56 -10.76
C LYS A 90 10.60 11.47 -9.71
N GLN A 91 11.85 11.77 -10.09
CA GLN A 91 12.99 11.78 -9.15
C GLN A 91 12.79 12.82 -8.05
N GLN A 92 12.30 14.00 -8.40
CA GLN A 92 12.01 15.07 -7.43
C GLN A 92 10.89 14.66 -6.48
N ALA A 93 9.80 14.07 -6.97
CA ALA A 93 8.72 13.57 -6.12
C ALA A 93 9.18 12.45 -5.16
N ILE A 94 10.09 11.58 -5.59
CA ILE A 94 10.69 10.54 -4.73
C ILE A 94 11.60 11.18 -3.67
N ALA A 95 12.39 12.18 -4.04
CA ALA A 95 13.26 12.88 -3.11
C ALA A 95 12.45 13.64 -2.05
N ASP A 96 11.40 14.34 -2.45
CA ASP A 96 10.51 15.08 -1.56
C ASP A 96 9.79 14.14 -0.57
N LYS A 97 9.33 12.97 -1.07
CA LYS A 97 8.71 11.95 -0.21
C LYS A 97 9.70 11.40 0.82
N LYS A 98 10.95 11.08 0.41
CA LYS A 98 11.99 10.63 1.34
C LYS A 98 12.36 11.70 2.37
N ALA A 99 12.44 12.96 1.95
CA ALA A 99 12.73 14.06 2.86
C ALA A 99 11.60 14.25 3.89
N ALA A 100 10.34 14.13 3.47
CA ALA A 100 9.19 14.19 4.37
C ALA A 100 9.18 13.01 5.37
N GLU A 101 9.46 11.79 4.91
CA GLU A 101 9.56 10.61 5.77
C GLU A 101 10.71 10.75 6.79
N GLN A 102 11.89 11.24 6.36
CA GLN A 102 13.01 11.46 7.26
C GLN A 102 12.72 12.54 8.31
N LYS A 103 12.03 13.62 7.91
CA LYS A 103 11.62 14.67 8.85
C LYS A 103 10.63 14.16 9.87
N ALA A 104 9.62 13.41 9.45
CA ALA A 104 8.65 12.78 10.34
C ALA A 104 9.32 11.81 11.32
N ALA A 105 10.25 10.96 10.83
CA ALA A 105 11.01 10.06 11.68
C ALA A 105 11.92 10.78 12.69
N ALA A 106 12.52 11.91 12.29
CA ALA A 106 13.35 12.72 13.18
C ALA A 106 12.50 13.41 14.27
N GLU A 107 11.35 13.92 13.92
CA GLU A 107 10.40 14.53 14.89
C GLU A 107 9.88 13.50 15.88
N GLU A 108 9.53 12.30 15.39
CA GLU A 108 9.11 11.19 16.23
C GLU A 108 10.22 10.75 17.20
N LYS A 109 11.46 10.60 16.71
CA LYS A 109 12.61 10.29 17.54
C LYS A 109 12.84 11.36 18.61
N GLN A 110 12.74 12.64 18.25
CA GLN A 110 12.91 13.73 19.21
C GLN A 110 11.79 13.72 20.26
N LYS A 111 10.53 13.47 19.87
CA LYS A 111 9.40 13.31 20.80
C LYS A 111 9.66 12.12 21.75
N ARG A 112 10.09 11.00 21.22
CA ARG A 112 10.46 9.81 22.00
C ARG A 112 11.57 10.10 23.03
N ASP A 113 12.66 10.76 22.58
CA ASP A 113 13.80 11.08 23.46
C ASP A 113 13.40 12.07 24.57
N ARG A 114 12.49 13.00 24.31
CA ARG A 114 11.95 13.90 25.33
C ARG A 114 11.08 13.16 26.34
N LEU A 115 10.18 12.29 25.88
CA LEU A 115 9.27 11.56 26.76
C LEU A 115 9.97 10.46 27.55
N SER A 116 10.96 9.77 26.95
CA SER A 116 11.76 8.75 27.67
C SER A 116 12.61 9.32 28.79
N LYS A 117 13.02 10.60 28.67
CA LYS A 117 13.74 11.33 29.72
C LYS A 117 12.81 11.95 30.77
N SER A 118 11.50 11.99 30.53
CA SER A 118 10.56 12.48 31.53
C SER A 118 10.55 11.55 32.73
N VAL A 119 10.74 12.12 33.90
CA VAL A 119 10.53 11.39 35.16
C VAL A 119 9.04 11.07 35.22
N VAL A 120 8.71 9.79 35.40
CA VAL A 120 7.32 9.38 35.62
C VAL A 120 6.88 10.06 36.91
N ASN A 121 5.94 10.96 36.84
CA ASN A 121 5.46 11.67 38.02
C ASN A 121 4.43 10.80 38.77
N GLU A 122 4.24 11.11 40.06
CA GLU A 122 3.27 10.36 40.89
C GLU A 122 1.84 10.41 40.33
N HIS A 123 1.52 11.47 39.62
CA HIS A 123 0.21 11.65 39.00
C HIS A 123 0.00 10.66 37.86
N ASP A 124 1.01 10.44 37.00
CA ASP A 124 0.94 9.43 35.91
C ASP A 124 0.88 8.03 36.48
N VAL A 125 1.62 7.73 37.54
CA VAL A 125 1.54 6.44 38.27
C VAL A 125 0.12 6.22 38.78
N HIS A 126 -0.48 7.21 39.40
CA HIS A 126 -1.86 7.14 39.92
C HIS A 126 -2.86 6.94 38.78
N ALA A 127 -2.73 7.67 37.67
CA ALA A 127 -3.60 7.56 36.50
C ALA A 127 -3.53 6.17 35.86
N ILE A 128 -2.32 5.62 35.69
CA ILE A 128 -2.11 4.27 35.15
C ILE A 128 -2.76 3.23 36.06
N ASN A 129 -2.46 3.26 37.36
CA ASN A 129 -3.02 2.30 38.32
C ASN A 129 -4.55 2.41 38.43
N GLY A 130 -5.10 3.60 38.36
CA GLY A 130 -6.55 3.85 38.34
C GLY A 130 -7.25 3.34 37.08
N ALA A 131 -6.58 3.38 35.93
CA ALA A 131 -7.13 2.93 34.67
C ALA A 131 -7.22 1.39 34.55
N ILE A 132 -6.34 0.65 35.23
CA ILE A 132 -6.27 -0.83 35.12
C ILE A 132 -7.62 -1.49 35.44
N PRO A 133 -8.26 -1.27 36.60
CA PRO A 133 -9.50 -1.98 36.93
C PRO A 133 -10.66 -1.67 35.99
N SER A 134 -10.79 -0.42 35.56
CA SER A 134 -11.85 -0.02 34.61
C SER A 134 -11.65 -0.66 33.25
N THR A 135 -10.43 -0.66 32.74
CA THR A 135 -10.09 -1.27 31.43
C THR A 135 -10.34 -2.79 31.45
N ILE A 136 -9.91 -3.48 32.50
CA ILE A 136 -10.16 -4.93 32.64
C ILE A 136 -11.65 -5.20 32.60
N ARG A 137 -12.44 -4.53 33.45
CA ARG A 137 -13.88 -4.72 33.53
C ARG A 137 -14.60 -4.46 32.21
N GLU A 138 -14.22 -3.38 31.52
CA GLU A 138 -14.83 -3.01 30.25
C GLU A 138 -14.48 -4.00 29.13
N THR A 139 -13.25 -4.51 29.12
CA THR A 139 -12.84 -5.51 28.12
C THR A 139 -13.43 -6.89 28.40
N GLU A 140 -13.52 -7.32 29.66
CA GLU A 140 -14.11 -8.60 30.07
C GLU A 140 -15.63 -8.62 29.91
N ALA A 141 -16.28 -7.48 29.68
CA ALA A 141 -17.70 -7.43 29.29
C ALA A 141 -17.94 -7.98 27.87
N ASP A 142 -16.93 -8.09 27.02
CA ASP A 142 -17.04 -8.76 25.72
C ASP A 142 -17.08 -10.29 25.92
N PRO A 143 -18.15 -10.99 25.49
CA PRO A 143 -18.30 -12.44 25.68
C PRO A 143 -17.20 -13.28 24.99
N ARG A 144 -16.44 -12.69 24.07
CA ARG A 144 -15.30 -13.31 23.38
C ARG A 144 -13.99 -13.24 24.20
N VAL A 145 -14.01 -12.54 25.32
CA VAL A 145 -12.85 -12.38 26.21
C VAL A 145 -13.03 -13.27 27.43
N ASN A 146 -12.06 -14.15 27.67
CA ASN A 146 -12.05 -15.01 28.85
C ASN A 146 -11.41 -14.33 30.06
N SER A 147 -10.31 -13.61 29.86
CA SER A 147 -9.71 -12.80 30.91
C SER A 147 -8.72 -11.77 30.35
N VAL A 148 -8.53 -10.70 31.12
CA VAL A 148 -7.55 -9.66 30.85
C VAL A 148 -6.67 -9.49 32.09
N ARG A 149 -5.36 -9.33 31.88
CA ARG A 149 -4.43 -8.96 32.92
C ARG A 149 -3.56 -7.79 32.47
N ILE A 150 -3.52 -6.75 33.28
CA ILE A 150 -2.68 -5.59 33.04
C ILE A 150 -1.82 -5.40 34.27
N MET A 151 -0.50 -5.33 34.10
CA MET A 151 0.48 -5.08 35.17
C MET A 151 1.41 -3.95 34.74
N ALA A 152 1.62 -2.98 35.62
CA ALA A 152 2.53 -1.86 35.36
C ALA A 152 3.67 -1.91 36.38
N ASP A 153 4.90 -1.91 35.87
CA ASP A 153 6.11 -1.67 36.64
C ASP A 153 6.63 -0.25 36.33
N HIS A 154 6.47 0.63 37.28
CA HIS A 154 6.87 2.04 37.12
C HIS A 154 8.38 2.26 37.27
N GLN A 155 9.12 1.31 37.85
CA GLN A 155 10.58 1.40 37.99
C GLN A 155 11.25 1.06 36.67
N THR A 156 10.82 -0.03 36.01
CA THR A 156 11.34 -0.44 34.71
C THR A 156 10.64 0.27 33.55
N LYS A 157 9.55 0.99 33.83
CA LYS A 157 8.65 1.60 32.83
C LYS A 157 8.09 0.55 31.86
N GLU A 158 7.65 -0.56 32.38
CA GLU A 158 7.04 -1.63 31.60
C GLU A 158 5.57 -1.81 31.97
N ILE A 159 4.74 -2.01 30.95
CA ILE A 159 3.35 -2.40 31.11
C ILE A 159 3.14 -3.69 30.34
N MET A 160 2.74 -4.73 31.04
CA MET A 160 2.39 -6.02 30.46
C MET A 160 0.87 -6.14 30.36
N ILE A 161 0.38 -6.45 29.16
CA ILE A 161 -1.04 -6.67 28.86
C ILE A 161 -1.20 -8.09 28.32
N SER A 162 -1.97 -8.91 29.02
CA SER A 162 -2.27 -10.27 28.59
C SER A 162 -3.77 -10.40 28.37
N LEU A 163 -4.15 -10.90 27.21
CA LEU A 163 -5.53 -11.12 26.79
C LEU A 163 -5.74 -12.59 26.45
N LEU A 164 -6.65 -13.24 27.15
CA LEU A 164 -7.14 -14.57 26.81
C LEU A 164 -8.51 -14.44 26.13
N VAL A 165 -8.59 -14.92 24.89
CA VAL A 165 -9.82 -14.91 24.10
C VAL A 165 -10.48 -16.28 24.06
N ASP A 166 -11.78 -16.32 23.84
CA ASP A 166 -12.52 -17.57 23.66
C ASP A 166 -11.95 -18.36 22.47
N PRO A 167 -11.79 -19.68 22.58
CA PRO A 167 -11.26 -20.52 21.50
C PRO A 167 -12.05 -20.47 20.18
N SER A 168 -13.31 -20.05 20.22
CA SER A 168 -14.12 -19.86 19.01
C SER A 168 -13.82 -18.55 18.27
N THR A 169 -13.08 -17.63 18.90
CA THR A 169 -12.70 -16.36 18.30
C THR A 169 -11.60 -16.58 17.26
N ASN A 170 -11.81 -16.14 16.04
CA ASN A 170 -10.76 -16.22 15.02
C ASN A 170 -9.62 -15.23 15.30
N LYS A 171 -8.46 -15.47 14.68
CA LYS A 171 -7.24 -14.70 14.93
C LYS A 171 -7.42 -13.22 14.67
N ASP A 172 -8.03 -12.83 13.55
CA ASP A 172 -8.17 -11.42 13.17
C ASP A 172 -9.05 -10.66 14.17
N THR A 173 -10.14 -11.27 14.61
CA THR A 173 -10.99 -10.71 15.66
C THR A 173 -10.25 -10.62 17.01
N ALA A 174 -9.42 -11.62 17.35
CA ALA A 174 -8.63 -11.58 18.56
C ALA A 174 -7.61 -10.43 18.55
N LEU A 175 -6.97 -10.18 17.39
CA LEU A 175 -6.07 -9.05 17.21
C LEU A 175 -6.81 -7.70 17.31
N GLU A 176 -8.01 -7.60 16.75
CA GLU A 176 -8.86 -6.41 16.86
C GLU A 176 -9.25 -6.13 18.33
N ILE A 177 -9.63 -7.16 19.09
CA ILE A 177 -9.93 -7.02 20.52
C ILE A 177 -8.68 -6.54 21.26
N GLY A 178 -7.50 -7.09 20.95
CA GLY A 178 -6.24 -6.67 21.54
C GLY A 178 -5.87 -5.21 21.22
N ASP A 179 -6.07 -4.77 19.98
CA ASP A 179 -5.85 -3.37 19.58
C ASP A 179 -6.80 -2.42 20.34
N ASN A 180 -8.07 -2.79 20.43
CA ASN A 180 -9.07 -2.02 21.16
C ASN A 180 -8.79 -1.96 22.67
N LEU A 181 -8.31 -3.07 23.27
CA LEU A 181 -7.90 -3.12 24.68
C LEU A 181 -6.77 -2.11 24.96
N VAL A 182 -5.73 -2.07 24.12
CA VAL A 182 -4.61 -1.13 24.31
C VAL A 182 -5.09 0.32 24.15
N LYS A 183 -5.94 0.61 23.18
CA LYS A 183 -6.52 1.95 22.96
C LYS A 183 -7.42 2.35 24.13
N LEU A 184 -8.24 1.44 24.62
CA LEU A 184 -9.11 1.67 25.77
C LEU A 184 -8.28 1.97 27.02
N PHE A 185 -7.24 1.19 27.27
CA PHE A 185 -6.33 1.42 28.39
C PHE A 185 -5.69 2.81 28.32
N ALA A 186 -5.10 3.18 27.19
CA ALA A 186 -4.50 4.49 27.01
C ALA A 186 -5.52 5.64 27.14
N SER A 187 -6.77 5.43 26.69
CA SER A 187 -7.86 6.38 26.86
C SER A 187 -8.24 6.55 28.32
N ASN A 188 -8.35 5.45 29.07
CA ASN A 188 -8.67 5.46 30.49
C ASN A 188 -7.55 6.14 31.29
N VAL A 189 -6.27 5.87 30.98
CA VAL A 189 -5.14 6.57 31.62
C VAL A 189 -5.26 8.09 31.44
N ALA A 190 -5.59 8.55 30.23
CA ALA A 190 -5.82 9.98 29.98
C ALA A 190 -7.07 10.51 30.73
N ALA A 191 -8.11 9.72 30.88
CA ALA A 191 -9.31 10.08 31.63
C ALA A 191 -9.07 10.17 33.15
N TYR A 192 -8.18 9.36 33.70
CA TYR A 192 -7.72 9.44 35.10
C TYR A 192 -6.70 10.58 35.33
N GLY A 193 -6.48 11.43 34.35
CA GLY A 193 -5.63 12.61 34.45
C GLY A 193 -4.18 12.39 34.08
N GLY A 194 -3.81 11.25 33.50
CA GLY A 194 -2.44 11.04 32.98
C GLY A 194 -2.04 12.13 31.97
N SER A 195 -0.77 12.48 32.02
CA SER A 195 -0.22 13.55 31.13
C SER A 195 0.04 13.08 29.69
N PHE A 196 -0.47 11.89 29.33
CA PHE A 196 -0.25 11.26 28.03
C PHE A 196 -1.25 11.72 26.98
N ASP A 197 -0.78 11.89 25.75
CA ASP A 197 -1.65 12.13 24.60
C ASP A 197 -2.65 10.96 24.45
N ARG A 198 -3.88 11.27 24.11
CA ARG A 198 -4.91 10.26 23.86
C ARG A 198 -4.57 9.42 22.62
N PRO A 199 -4.99 8.15 22.57
CA PRO A 199 -4.84 7.32 21.39
C PRO A 199 -5.66 7.87 20.22
N SER A 200 -5.22 7.54 19.00
CA SER A 200 -5.91 7.81 17.74
C SER A 200 -6.07 6.54 16.93
N GLY A 201 -6.69 6.60 15.76
CA GLY A 201 -6.88 5.42 14.90
C GLY A 201 -5.61 4.63 14.58
N GLU A 202 -4.47 5.31 14.47
CA GLU A 202 -3.17 4.74 14.08
C GLU A 202 -2.10 4.82 15.19
N SER A 203 -2.48 5.20 16.43
CA SER A 203 -1.53 5.37 17.53
C SER A 203 -2.17 5.10 18.89
N TYR A 204 -1.40 4.49 19.77
CA TYR A 204 -1.77 4.30 21.18
C TYR A 204 -1.51 5.53 22.07
N GLY A 205 -1.27 6.70 21.45
CA GLY A 205 -1.06 7.95 22.16
C GLY A 205 0.33 8.08 22.80
N GLY A 206 0.41 8.93 23.83
CA GLY A 206 1.66 9.27 24.51
C GLY A 206 2.24 8.15 25.39
N LEU A 207 1.43 7.20 25.81
CA LEU A 207 1.81 6.14 26.76
C LEU A 207 2.97 5.28 26.23
N VAL A 208 2.93 4.88 24.95
CA VAL A 208 3.97 4.05 24.30
C VAL A 208 5.31 4.74 24.09
N TYR A 209 5.40 6.04 24.33
CA TYR A 209 6.69 6.76 24.31
C TYR A 209 7.38 6.76 25.67
N THR A 210 6.63 6.57 26.74
CA THR A 210 7.14 6.63 28.12
C THR A 210 7.30 5.23 28.71
N TYR A 211 6.37 4.32 28.40
CA TYR A 211 6.37 2.94 28.84
C TYR A 211 6.59 1.99 27.66
N THR A 212 7.31 0.92 27.90
CA THR A 212 7.35 -0.25 27.02
C THR A 212 6.10 -1.08 27.25
N LEU A 213 5.22 -1.19 26.26
CA LEU A 213 4.03 -2.02 26.34
C LEU A 213 4.29 -3.39 25.71
N SER A 214 4.26 -4.44 26.52
CA SER A 214 4.33 -5.83 26.05
C SER A 214 2.92 -6.40 26.00
N VAL A 215 2.47 -6.85 24.83
CA VAL A 215 1.13 -7.37 24.62
C VAL A 215 1.19 -8.82 24.19
N ALA A 216 0.45 -9.67 24.89
CA ALA A 216 0.28 -11.08 24.60
C ALA A 216 -1.19 -11.42 24.42
N ILE A 217 -1.53 -12.13 23.34
CA ILE A 217 -2.89 -12.61 23.06
C ILE A 217 -2.82 -14.11 22.81
N ALA A 218 -3.60 -14.87 23.56
CA ALA A 218 -3.59 -16.33 23.45
C ALA A 218 -4.98 -16.92 23.69
N TYR A 219 -5.15 -18.19 23.34
CA TYR A 219 -6.24 -19.01 23.82
C TYR A 219 -5.89 -19.64 25.17
N PRO A 220 -6.87 -19.91 26.05
CA PRO A 220 -6.61 -20.53 27.37
C PRO A 220 -5.80 -21.82 27.29
N GLN A 221 -6.06 -22.65 26.26
CA GLN A 221 -5.36 -23.94 26.08
C GLN A 221 -3.92 -23.80 25.59
N THR A 222 -3.55 -22.66 25.01
CA THR A 222 -2.20 -22.42 24.46
C THR A 222 -1.34 -21.53 25.36
N VAL A 223 -1.85 -21.12 26.51
CA VAL A 223 -1.15 -20.18 27.40
C VAL A 223 0.24 -20.64 27.84
N MET A 224 0.43 -21.97 27.95
CA MET A 224 1.72 -22.56 28.35
C MET A 224 2.68 -22.77 27.16
N ASP A 225 2.21 -22.61 25.94
CA ASP A 225 3.01 -22.77 24.73
C ASP A 225 3.04 -21.44 23.96
N ARG A 226 4.11 -20.67 24.21
CA ARG A 226 4.27 -19.32 23.67
C ARG A 226 4.32 -19.31 22.13
N ASP A 227 4.79 -20.38 21.51
CA ASP A 227 4.86 -20.48 20.04
C ASP A 227 3.46 -20.57 19.41
N GLN A 228 2.43 -20.89 20.20
CA GLN A 228 1.04 -20.95 19.76
C GLN A 228 0.23 -19.69 20.11
N TRP A 229 0.86 -18.66 20.64
CA TRP A 229 0.17 -17.42 20.95
C TRP A 229 -0.22 -16.70 19.65
N LEU A 230 -1.37 -16.05 19.66
CA LEU A 230 -1.86 -15.30 18.51
C LEU A 230 -1.05 -14.05 18.26
N TYR A 231 -0.55 -13.45 19.36
CA TYR A 231 0.28 -12.26 19.35
C TYR A 231 1.17 -12.22 20.58
N ASP A 232 2.44 -11.83 20.42
CA ASP A 232 3.40 -11.63 21.51
C ASP A 232 4.48 -10.67 21.06
N GLN A 233 4.25 -9.38 21.29
CA GLN A 233 5.19 -8.34 20.85
C GLN A 233 5.20 -7.15 21.80
N GLN A 234 6.32 -6.45 21.77
CA GLN A 234 6.44 -5.11 22.33
C GLN A 234 5.91 -4.08 21.32
N LEU A 235 5.03 -3.23 21.81
CA LEU A 235 4.50 -2.14 21.01
C LEU A 235 5.50 -1.00 20.97
N THR A 236 5.76 -0.51 19.77
CA THR A 236 6.60 0.66 19.51
C THR A 236 5.74 1.80 18.98
N PRO A 237 6.14 3.06 19.21
CA PRO A 237 5.42 4.21 18.65
C PRO A 237 5.20 4.06 17.13
N GLY A 238 3.99 4.38 16.66
CA GLY A 238 3.60 4.27 15.25
C GLY A 238 3.26 2.86 14.76
N LYS A 239 3.29 1.84 15.63
CA LYS A 239 2.80 0.49 15.30
C LYS A 239 1.55 0.18 16.10
N VAL A 240 0.55 -0.35 15.44
CA VAL A 240 -0.67 -0.90 16.04
C VAL A 240 -0.73 -2.41 15.81
N ILE A 241 -1.49 -3.12 16.66
CA ILE A 241 -1.74 -4.56 16.50
C ILE A 241 -2.53 -4.76 15.19
N LYS A 242 -2.02 -5.59 14.30
CA LYS A 242 -2.65 -5.94 13.02
C LYS A 242 -2.57 -7.43 12.79
#